data_0ff1b068bbe33a7b857b811abb7d0aa9
#
_entry.id   0ff1b068bbe33a7b857b811abb7d0aa9
#
_cell.length_a   1.000
_cell.length_b   1.000
_cell.length_c   1.000
_cell.angle_alpha   90.00
_cell.angle_beta   90.00
_cell.angle_gamma   90.00
#
_symmetry.space_group_name_H-M   'P 1'
#
loop_
_entity.id
_entity.type
_entity.pdbx_description
1 polymer ?
#
loop_
_entity_poly.entity_id
_entity_poly.type
_entity_poly.pdbx_seq_one_letter_code
_entity_poly.pdbx_strand_id
1 'polypeptide(L)'
;MAYPTVSAPYGAKPVNLIGGQVFAGSTRNLPIQYNYGTALYYGDLVTTSAGYVVIATYPVSTTNTTVGVFLGCYYTNPTTKQRQYSQYYPGSVTAGDITAIIGDDPDQVMKIAVTTTASGTTIGSVSSILVGVNMAGGTQTGSATTGNSQMSVVGASATTSGGGFRVLNQVPDTQISYSSTYVSGGAASATSVVVSGLAVGTFLPIGTDVFNLVSGQLQFTGSTLSSASTVSTTGNTTLTITSVTTAVAGTVVLVVTPEVLVKFNFGAHRYYVA
;
A
#
# COMPACT_ATOMS: atom_id res chain seq x y z
N MET A 1 5.55 0.18 -24.58
CA MET A 1 5.98 -0.82 -23.57
C MET A 1 4.85 -0.94 -22.56
N ALA A 2 4.41 -2.16 -22.26
CA ALA A 2 3.46 -2.35 -21.15
C ALA A 2 4.24 -2.11 -19.84
N TYR A 3 3.85 -1.09 -19.10
CA TYR A 3 4.39 -0.85 -17.77
C TYR A 3 3.92 -1.97 -16.83
N PRO A 4 4.75 -2.41 -15.86
CA PRO A 4 4.30 -3.35 -14.86
C PRO A 4 3.13 -2.73 -14.09
N THR A 5 1.96 -3.37 -14.18
CA THR A 5 0.75 -2.92 -13.48
C THR A 5 0.58 -3.72 -12.20
N VAL A 6 0.16 -3.06 -11.14
CA VAL A 6 -0.24 -3.71 -9.89
C VAL A 6 -1.72 -4.04 -9.99
N SER A 7 -2.04 -5.33 -10.02
CA SER A 7 -3.44 -5.80 -10.18
C SER A 7 -4.13 -6.10 -8.86
N ALA A 8 -3.36 -6.36 -7.79
CA ALA A 8 -3.87 -6.65 -6.46
C ALA A 8 -2.81 -6.34 -5.40
N PRO A 9 -3.21 -6.09 -4.14
CA PRO A 9 -2.27 -5.94 -3.04
C PRO A 9 -1.49 -7.24 -2.77
N TYR A 10 -0.26 -7.13 -2.30
CA TYR A 10 0.68 -8.24 -2.18
C TYR A 10 1.46 -8.24 -0.85
N GLY A 11 1.05 -7.46 0.13
CA GLY A 11 1.71 -7.33 1.43
C GLY A 11 2.82 -6.28 1.45
N ALA A 12 3.39 -6.07 2.64
CA ALA A 12 4.54 -5.19 2.82
C ALA A 12 5.82 -5.91 2.41
N LYS A 13 6.56 -5.37 1.45
CA LYS A 13 7.84 -5.94 0.99
C LYS A 13 9.00 -5.07 1.42
N PRO A 14 9.90 -5.56 2.30
CA PRO A 14 11.14 -4.86 2.64
C PRO A 14 11.99 -4.60 1.39
N VAL A 15 12.49 -3.37 1.23
CA VAL A 15 13.29 -2.97 0.07
C VAL A 15 14.68 -2.51 0.52
N ASN A 16 14.76 -1.53 1.41
CA ASN A 16 16.00 -0.97 1.94
C ASN A 16 15.76 -0.37 3.33
N LEU A 17 16.79 0.23 3.90
CA LEU A 17 16.69 1.06 5.10
C LEU A 17 16.64 2.54 4.72
N ILE A 18 16.17 3.38 5.63
CA ILE A 18 16.25 4.84 5.47
C ILE A 18 17.72 5.25 5.31
N GLY A 19 17.96 6.14 4.35
CA GLY A 19 19.32 6.57 4.01
C GLY A 19 19.97 5.77 2.87
N GLY A 20 19.19 4.87 2.21
CA GLY A 20 19.64 4.16 1.00
C GLY A 20 20.50 2.93 1.26
N GLN A 21 20.63 2.51 2.52
CA GLN A 21 21.31 1.25 2.83
C GLN A 21 20.46 0.07 2.35
N VAL A 22 21.10 -0.88 1.69
CA VAL A 22 20.44 -2.09 1.20
C VAL A 22 19.93 -2.91 2.39
N PHE A 23 18.69 -3.42 2.29
CA PHE A 23 18.20 -4.42 3.23
C PHE A 23 19.04 -5.70 3.07
N ALA A 24 19.97 -5.91 4.00
CA ALA A 24 20.90 -7.04 3.99
C ALA A 24 20.31 -8.32 4.63
N GLY A 25 18.98 -8.42 4.73
CA GLY A 25 18.30 -9.55 5.39
C GLY A 25 18.41 -9.54 6.91
N SER A 26 18.47 -8.35 7.51
CA SER A 26 18.37 -8.21 8.97
C SER A 26 17.01 -8.70 9.43
N THR A 27 16.98 -9.94 9.94
CA THR A 27 15.76 -10.60 10.38
C THR A 27 15.96 -11.16 11.78
N ARG A 28 14.86 -11.21 12.53
CA ARG A 28 14.79 -11.88 13.83
C ARG A 28 13.92 -13.12 13.76
N ASN A 29 14.35 -14.15 14.47
CA ASN A 29 13.62 -15.39 14.63
C ASN A 29 12.84 -15.34 15.94
N LEU A 30 11.51 -15.43 15.86
CA LEU A 30 10.62 -15.43 17.03
C LEU A 30 9.67 -16.62 16.98
N PRO A 31 9.29 -17.22 18.14
CA PRO A 31 8.43 -18.39 18.16
C PRO A 31 6.98 -18.05 17.78
N ILE A 32 6.33 -18.96 17.05
CA ILE A 32 4.87 -19.01 16.91
C ILE A 32 4.34 -20.03 17.89
N GLN A 33 3.21 -19.75 18.53
CA GLN A 33 2.59 -20.65 19.49
C GLN A 33 2.19 -21.99 18.83
N TYR A 34 2.37 -23.09 19.53
CA TYR A 34 1.84 -24.39 19.15
C TYR A 34 0.36 -24.29 18.78
N ASN A 35 -0.01 -24.83 17.62
CA ASN A 35 -1.39 -24.85 17.14
C ASN A 35 -2.04 -23.46 17.02
N TYR A 36 -1.26 -22.40 16.74
CA TYR A 36 -1.82 -21.07 16.48
C TYR A 36 -2.75 -21.11 15.28
N GLY A 37 -4.03 -20.74 15.48
CA GLY A 37 -5.10 -20.97 14.50
C GLY A 37 -5.13 -20.04 13.31
N THR A 38 -4.45 -18.87 13.38
CA THR A 38 -4.48 -17.87 12.31
C THR A 38 -3.30 -18.07 11.37
N ALA A 39 -3.57 -18.11 10.06
CA ALA A 39 -2.52 -18.13 9.04
C ALA A 39 -1.78 -16.78 9.01
N LEU A 40 -0.46 -16.83 8.73
CA LEU A 40 0.39 -15.65 8.52
C LEU A 40 1.02 -15.76 7.13
N TYR A 41 0.90 -14.72 6.33
CA TYR A 41 1.38 -14.68 4.96
C TYR A 41 2.58 -13.75 4.82
N TYR A 42 3.41 -13.98 3.82
CA TYR A 42 4.55 -13.13 3.49
C TYR A 42 4.09 -11.67 3.26
N GLY A 43 4.64 -10.75 4.03
CA GLY A 43 4.25 -9.34 3.99
C GLY A 43 3.13 -8.96 4.96
N ASP A 44 2.67 -9.88 5.82
CA ASP A 44 1.79 -9.54 6.94
C ASP A 44 2.54 -8.76 8.01
N LEU A 45 1.85 -7.84 8.66
CA LEU A 45 2.37 -7.22 9.89
C LEU A 45 2.05 -8.08 11.09
N VAL A 46 3.03 -8.24 11.94
CA VAL A 46 2.92 -9.08 13.14
C VAL A 46 3.26 -8.31 14.40
N THR A 47 2.69 -8.76 15.50
CA THR A 47 3.02 -8.29 16.84
C THR A 47 3.34 -9.49 17.74
N THR A 48 3.69 -9.24 19.00
CA THR A 48 3.91 -10.29 19.97
C THR A 48 2.85 -10.28 21.06
N SER A 49 2.35 -11.46 21.41
CA SER A 49 1.45 -11.70 22.54
C SER A 49 2.01 -12.84 23.37
N ALA A 50 2.18 -12.64 24.67
CA ALA A 50 2.77 -13.62 25.60
C ALA A 50 4.10 -14.25 25.10
N GLY A 51 4.91 -13.48 24.37
CA GLY A 51 6.18 -13.93 23.82
C GLY A 51 6.10 -14.64 22.46
N TYR A 52 4.92 -14.88 21.93
CA TYR A 52 4.70 -15.51 20.63
C TYR A 52 4.28 -14.50 19.57
N VAL A 53 4.64 -14.80 18.33
CA VAL A 53 4.22 -14.02 17.17
C VAL A 53 2.75 -14.26 16.87
N VAL A 54 2.01 -13.19 16.71
CA VAL A 54 0.61 -13.19 16.30
C VAL A 54 0.40 -12.13 15.21
N ILE A 55 -0.66 -12.28 14.42
CA ILE A 55 -1.03 -11.24 13.45
C ILE A 55 -1.32 -9.92 14.17
N ALA A 56 -0.85 -8.80 13.62
CA ALA A 56 -1.11 -7.49 14.20
C ALA A 56 -2.59 -7.11 14.05
N THR A 57 -3.12 -6.37 15.02
CA THR A 57 -4.50 -5.85 14.94
C THR A 57 -4.58 -4.68 13.97
N TYR A 58 -5.61 -4.65 13.15
CA TYR A 58 -5.82 -3.61 12.15
C TYR A 58 -6.94 -2.64 12.54
N PRO A 59 -6.82 -1.39 12.12
CA PRO A 59 -5.67 -0.78 11.44
C PRO A 59 -4.45 -0.66 12.35
N VAL A 60 -3.25 -0.88 11.81
CA VAL A 60 -2.02 -0.58 12.55
C VAL A 60 -1.92 0.92 12.77
N SER A 61 -1.65 1.30 14.01
CA SER A 61 -1.65 2.69 14.46
C SER A 61 -0.70 2.84 15.66
N THR A 62 -0.65 4.01 16.24
CA THR A 62 0.09 4.24 17.49
C THR A 62 -0.51 3.51 18.70
N THR A 63 -1.76 3.06 18.62
CA THR A 63 -2.41 2.24 19.66
C THR A 63 -2.35 0.74 19.37
N ASN A 64 -2.35 0.35 18.09
CA ASN A 64 -2.24 -1.03 17.63
C ASN A 64 -0.84 -1.26 17.03
N THR A 65 0.16 -1.47 17.90
CA THR A 65 1.55 -1.53 17.50
C THR A 65 1.93 -2.84 16.82
N THR A 66 2.93 -2.78 15.94
CA THR A 66 3.54 -3.92 15.28
C THR A 66 4.99 -4.13 15.75
N VAL A 67 5.47 -5.37 15.62
CA VAL A 67 6.89 -5.69 15.82
C VAL A 67 7.64 -5.71 14.50
N GLY A 68 6.97 -6.02 13.40
CA GLY A 68 7.61 -6.06 12.10
C GLY A 68 6.78 -6.77 11.02
N VAL A 69 7.45 -7.12 9.94
CA VAL A 69 6.88 -7.80 8.77
C VAL A 69 7.22 -9.28 8.80
N PHE A 70 6.24 -10.14 8.60
CA PHE A 70 6.43 -11.59 8.49
C PHE A 70 7.02 -11.93 7.10
N LEU A 71 8.15 -12.62 7.10
CA LEU A 71 8.89 -12.99 5.90
C LEU A 71 8.89 -14.51 5.63
N GLY A 72 8.29 -15.29 6.52
CA GLY A 72 8.22 -16.73 6.41
C GLY A 72 8.37 -17.41 7.77
N CYS A 73 8.34 -18.74 7.75
CA CYS A 73 8.54 -19.55 8.95
C CYS A 73 9.24 -20.86 8.61
N TYR A 74 9.68 -21.53 9.66
CA TYR A 74 10.13 -22.90 9.58
C TYR A 74 9.70 -23.69 10.81
N TYR A 75 9.49 -24.98 10.63
CA TYR A 75 9.09 -25.91 11.69
C TYR A 75 9.42 -27.35 11.27
N THR A 76 9.46 -28.27 12.23
CA THR A 76 9.52 -29.70 11.93
C THR A 76 8.12 -30.22 11.62
N ASN A 77 7.91 -30.68 10.39
CA ASN A 77 6.61 -31.22 9.95
C ASN A 77 6.22 -32.40 10.86
N PRO A 78 5.07 -32.34 11.52
CA PRO A 78 4.67 -33.37 12.49
C PRO A 78 4.47 -34.76 11.87
N THR A 79 4.17 -34.82 10.57
CA THR A 79 3.97 -36.10 9.84
C THR A 79 5.27 -36.66 9.29
N THR A 80 6.03 -35.86 8.54
CA THR A 80 7.26 -36.35 7.85
C THR A 80 8.50 -36.30 8.72
N LYS A 81 8.45 -35.61 9.88
CA LYS A 81 9.59 -35.37 10.79
C LYS A 81 10.76 -34.61 10.16
N GLN A 82 10.53 -34.00 9.03
CA GLN A 82 11.53 -33.19 8.31
C GLN A 82 11.34 -31.71 8.64
N ARG A 83 12.45 -30.96 8.68
CA ARG A 83 12.41 -29.51 8.80
C ARG A 83 11.90 -28.91 7.50
N GLN A 84 10.84 -28.11 7.59
CA GLN A 84 10.18 -27.46 6.49
C GLN A 84 10.32 -25.95 6.61
N TYR A 85 10.71 -25.30 5.52
CA TYR A 85 10.67 -23.85 5.36
C TYR A 85 9.46 -23.48 4.53
N SER A 86 8.72 -22.48 4.95
CA SER A 86 7.52 -22.02 4.26
C SER A 86 7.49 -20.50 4.19
N GLN A 87 7.06 -19.98 3.05
CA GLN A 87 6.83 -18.56 2.86
C GLN A 87 5.66 -18.05 3.70
N TYR A 88 4.73 -18.94 4.06
CA TYR A 88 3.58 -18.59 4.91
C TYR A 88 3.38 -19.66 5.98
N TYR A 89 2.76 -19.25 7.08
CA TYR A 89 2.31 -20.15 8.13
C TYR A 89 0.84 -20.50 7.87
N PRO A 90 0.49 -21.77 7.63
CA PRO A 90 -0.87 -22.15 7.21
C PRO A 90 -1.93 -22.09 8.31
N GLY A 91 -1.54 -21.86 9.56
CA GLY A 91 -2.41 -21.98 10.73
C GLY A 91 -2.51 -23.41 11.25
N SER A 92 -2.79 -23.54 12.54
CA SER A 92 -3.08 -24.81 13.21
C SER A 92 -2.01 -25.92 13.04
N VAL A 93 -0.75 -25.54 12.88
CA VAL A 93 0.38 -26.49 12.82
C VAL A 93 0.68 -27.03 14.21
N THR A 94 0.68 -28.35 14.35
CA THR A 94 0.92 -29.05 15.62
C THR A 94 2.40 -29.42 15.82
N ALA A 95 3.31 -28.44 15.56
CA ALA A 95 4.73 -28.57 15.84
C ALA A 95 5.10 -27.73 17.07
N GLY A 96 6.10 -28.18 17.83
CA GLY A 96 6.56 -27.46 19.01
C GLY A 96 7.69 -26.45 18.75
N ASP A 97 8.23 -26.43 17.54
CA ASP A 97 9.42 -25.68 17.14
C ASP A 97 9.14 -24.63 16.05
N ILE A 98 7.89 -24.17 15.96
CA ILE A 98 7.49 -23.21 14.91
C ILE A 98 8.18 -21.88 15.17
N THR A 99 8.94 -21.42 14.19
CA THR A 99 9.70 -20.17 14.26
C THR A 99 9.36 -19.29 13.07
N ALA A 100 8.94 -18.05 13.34
CA ALA A 100 8.74 -17.01 12.36
C ALA A 100 10.05 -16.27 12.06
N ILE A 101 10.24 -15.89 10.80
CA ILE A 101 11.29 -14.99 10.35
C ILE A 101 10.65 -13.62 10.15
N ILE A 102 11.13 -12.61 10.86
CA ILE A 102 10.50 -11.28 10.90
C ILE A 102 11.56 -10.22 10.56
N GLY A 103 11.20 -9.31 9.66
CA GLY A 103 11.90 -8.05 9.50
C GLY A 103 11.39 -7.06 10.55
N ASP A 104 12.16 -6.81 11.60
CA ASP A 104 11.73 -6.03 12.77
C ASP A 104 12.48 -4.71 12.95
N ASP A 105 13.19 -4.27 11.92
CA ASP A 105 13.84 -2.98 11.94
C ASP A 105 12.80 -1.85 11.79
N PRO A 106 12.68 -0.92 12.76
CA PRO A 106 11.74 0.18 12.68
C PRO A 106 12.02 1.17 11.55
N ASP A 107 13.26 1.24 11.06
CA ASP A 107 13.66 2.08 9.94
C ASP A 107 13.61 1.36 8.58
N GLN A 108 13.03 0.17 8.58
CA GLN A 108 12.78 -0.61 7.38
C GLN A 108 11.88 0.14 6.42
N VAL A 109 12.37 0.37 5.19
CA VAL A 109 11.55 0.87 4.09
C VAL A 109 10.88 -0.31 3.40
N MET A 110 9.60 -0.20 3.21
CA MET A 110 8.76 -1.22 2.59
C MET A 110 8.10 -0.66 1.34
N LYS A 111 8.06 -1.46 0.30
CA LYS A 111 7.20 -1.22 -0.86
C LYS A 111 5.86 -1.89 -0.62
N ILE A 112 4.77 -1.16 -0.84
CA ILE A 112 3.42 -1.62 -0.56
C ILE A 112 2.42 -1.07 -1.58
N ALA A 113 1.41 -1.88 -1.91
CA ALA A 113 0.34 -1.45 -2.80
C ALA A 113 -0.66 -0.55 -2.07
N VAL A 114 -1.29 0.32 -2.83
CA VAL A 114 -2.35 1.22 -2.37
C VAL A 114 -3.70 0.64 -2.75
N THR A 115 -4.66 0.64 -1.82
CA THR A 115 -6.04 0.23 -2.07
C THR A 115 -7.01 1.39 -1.86
N THR A 116 -8.18 1.29 -2.47
CA THR A 116 -9.25 2.31 -2.34
C THR A 116 -9.92 2.25 -0.98
N THR A 117 -10.00 1.07 -0.37
CA THR A 117 -10.65 0.83 0.93
C THR A 117 -9.82 -0.09 1.81
N ALA A 118 -10.06 -0.07 3.11
CA ALA A 118 -9.33 -0.85 4.09
C ALA A 118 -9.47 -2.39 3.93
N SER A 119 -10.61 -2.86 3.47
CA SER A 119 -10.89 -4.30 3.26
C SER A 119 -10.95 -4.70 1.79
N GLY A 120 -10.70 -3.75 0.88
CA GLY A 120 -10.77 -3.99 -0.57
C GLY A 120 -9.45 -4.44 -1.16
N THR A 121 -9.55 -5.16 -2.28
CA THR A 121 -8.39 -5.54 -3.10
C THR A 121 -8.24 -4.65 -4.34
N THR A 122 -9.16 -3.71 -4.54
CA THR A 122 -9.11 -2.77 -5.67
C THR A 122 -7.97 -1.78 -5.46
N ILE A 123 -7.07 -1.74 -6.43
CA ILE A 123 -5.93 -0.83 -6.40
C ILE A 123 -6.41 0.62 -6.46
N GLY A 124 -5.85 1.43 -5.58
CA GLY A 124 -6.07 2.85 -5.45
C GLY A 124 -4.91 3.67 -6.03
N SER A 125 -4.86 4.93 -5.63
CA SER A 125 -3.76 5.83 -5.96
C SER A 125 -3.38 6.67 -4.74
N VAL A 126 -2.12 7.02 -4.63
CA VAL A 126 -1.62 8.01 -3.67
C VAL A 126 -1.12 9.23 -4.41
N SER A 127 -1.68 10.39 -4.05
CA SER A 127 -1.23 11.68 -4.58
C SER A 127 0.19 12.02 -4.12
N SER A 128 0.92 12.74 -4.95
CA SER A 128 2.24 13.28 -4.66
C SER A 128 2.25 14.21 -3.43
N ILE A 129 1.14 14.88 -3.13
CA ILE A 129 0.99 15.73 -1.94
C ILE A 129 0.98 14.94 -0.62
N LEU A 130 0.77 13.63 -0.67
CA LEU A 130 0.72 12.75 0.51
C LEU A 130 2.09 12.19 0.91
N VAL A 131 3.16 12.55 0.21
CA VAL A 131 4.52 12.24 0.65
C VAL A 131 4.81 12.96 1.96
N GLY A 132 5.27 12.22 2.97
CA GLY A 132 5.47 12.72 4.33
C GLY A 132 4.23 12.65 5.24
N VAL A 133 3.08 12.23 4.73
CA VAL A 133 1.84 12.04 5.51
C VAL A 133 1.74 10.60 6.03
N ASN A 134 0.98 10.41 7.10
CA ASN A 134 0.74 9.09 7.67
C ASN A 134 -0.51 8.46 7.05
N MET A 135 -0.47 7.13 6.87
CA MET A 135 -1.58 6.36 6.30
C MET A 135 -1.87 5.11 7.15
N ALA A 136 -3.14 4.73 7.16
CA ALA A 136 -3.54 3.47 7.80
C ALA A 136 -3.24 2.28 6.89
N GLY A 137 -2.88 1.15 7.49
CA GLY A 137 -2.85 -0.13 6.80
C GLY A 137 -4.25 -0.65 6.51
N GLY A 138 -4.42 -1.37 5.42
CA GLY A 138 -5.62 -2.15 5.12
C GLY A 138 -5.67 -3.45 5.94
N THR A 139 -6.83 -4.12 5.91
CA THR A 139 -6.98 -5.45 6.53
C THR A 139 -6.11 -6.47 5.85
N GLN A 140 -5.58 -7.40 6.66
CA GLN A 140 -4.80 -8.51 6.15
C GLN A 140 -5.70 -9.71 5.88
N THR A 141 -5.69 -10.11 4.66
CA THR A 141 -6.01 -11.46 4.21
C THR A 141 -4.84 -11.91 3.35
N GLY A 142 -4.73 -13.18 3.09
CA GLY A 142 -3.66 -13.68 2.25
C GLY A 142 -4.14 -14.81 1.38
N SER A 143 -3.30 -15.21 0.45
CA SER A 143 -3.57 -16.32 -0.46
C SER A 143 -2.66 -17.49 -0.13
N ALA A 144 -3.22 -18.60 0.29
CA ALA A 144 -2.48 -19.84 0.49
C ALA A 144 -1.85 -20.38 -0.80
N THR A 145 -2.41 -20.01 -1.97
CA THR A 145 -1.87 -20.39 -3.28
C THR A 145 -0.57 -19.69 -3.60
N THR A 146 -0.47 -18.38 -3.27
CA THR A 146 0.73 -17.59 -3.54
C THR A 146 1.64 -17.46 -2.32
N GLY A 147 1.13 -17.71 -1.11
CA GLY A 147 1.83 -17.46 0.15
C GLY A 147 1.97 -15.98 0.49
N ASN A 148 1.42 -15.07 -0.32
CA ASN A 148 1.51 -13.63 -0.11
C ASN A 148 0.32 -13.07 0.66
N SER A 149 0.58 -12.09 1.50
CA SER A 149 -0.43 -11.22 2.11
C SER A 149 -1.14 -10.38 1.05
N GLN A 150 -2.33 -9.89 1.39
CA GLN A 150 -3.03 -8.83 0.66
C GLN A 150 -3.02 -7.50 1.44
N MET A 151 -2.14 -7.38 2.42
CA MET A 151 -1.98 -6.16 3.18
C MET A 151 -1.56 -5.01 2.25
N SER A 152 -2.12 -3.84 2.48
CA SER A 152 -1.97 -2.63 1.67
C SER A 152 -1.99 -1.38 2.55
N VAL A 153 -1.75 -0.22 1.97
CA VAL A 153 -2.11 1.07 2.57
C VAL A 153 -3.37 1.63 1.91
N VAL A 154 -4.17 2.33 2.67
CA VAL A 154 -5.46 2.88 2.19
C VAL A 154 -5.25 4.31 1.70
N GLY A 155 -5.37 4.52 0.39
CA GLY A 155 -5.12 5.81 -0.25
C GLY A 155 -5.98 6.96 0.29
N ALA A 156 -7.22 6.67 0.67
CA ALA A 156 -8.15 7.64 1.24
C ALA A 156 -7.95 7.90 2.76
N SER A 157 -7.02 7.21 3.44
CA SER A 157 -6.83 7.29 4.90
C SER A 157 -5.67 8.17 5.32
N ALA A 158 -5.26 9.11 4.48
CA ALA A 158 -4.20 10.05 4.82
C ALA A 158 -4.55 10.86 6.07
N THR A 159 -3.67 10.84 7.06
CA THR A 159 -3.86 11.55 8.34
C THR A 159 -2.56 12.20 8.78
N THR A 160 -2.64 13.27 9.54
CA THR A 160 -1.49 13.91 10.16
C THR A 160 -1.00 13.17 11.40
N SER A 161 -1.84 12.33 12.00
CA SER A 161 -1.54 11.57 13.22
C SER A 161 -2.24 10.21 13.19
N GLY A 162 -1.68 9.23 13.87
CA GLY A 162 -2.34 7.95 14.15
C GLY A 162 -2.23 6.86 13.07
N GLY A 163 -1.82 7.15 11.84
CA GLY A 163 -1.59 6.12 10.81
C GLY A 163 -0.37 5.26 11.12
N GLY A 164 -0.42 3.97 10.83
CA GLY A 164 0.67 3.03 11.11
C GLY A 164 1.88 3.18 10.20
N PHE A 165 1.71 3.79 9.04
CA PHE A 165 2.75 3.99 8.04
C PHE A 165 2.94 5.45 7.72
N ARG A 166 4.19 5.83 7.46
CA ARG A 166 4.56 7.12 6.88
C ARG A 166 4.98 6.93 5.43
N VAL A 167 4.36 7.67 4.54
CA VAL A 167 4.73 7.67 3.11
C VAL A 167 6.05 8.39 2.93
N LEU A 168 7.04 7.72 2.36
CA LEU A 168 8.37 8.30 2.07
C LEU A 168 8.43 8.80 0.63
N ASN A 169 7.93 8.02 -0.31
CA ASN A 169 7.95 8.34 -1.72
C ASN A 169 6.92 7.53 -2.50
N GLN A 170 6.57 7.98 -3.67
CA GLN A 170 5.86 7.23 -4.68
C GLN A 170 6.83 6.29 -5.41
N VAL A 171 6.31 5.21 -6.02
CA VAL A 171 7.10 4.29 -6.87
C VAL A 171 6.86 4.66 -8.34
N PRO A 172 7.81 5.37 -9.00
CA PRO A 172 7.59 5.87 -10.36
C PRO A 172 7.42 4.78 -11.40
N ASP A 173 8.09 3.63 -11.19
CA ASP A 173 8.14 2.52 -12.15
C ASP A 173 6.78 1.88 -12.42
N THR A 174 5.83 2.03 -11.49
CA THR A 174 4.47 1.47 -11.58
C THR A 174 3.40 2.53 -11.82
N GLN A 175 3.77 3.80 -11.94
CA GLN A 175 2.83 4.87 -12.26
C GLN A 175 2.23 4.70 -13.64
N ILE A 176 0.93 4.96 -13.73
CA ILE A 176 0.18 4.93 -14.99
C ILE A 176 -0.32 6.34 -15.29
N SER A 177 -0.02 6.83 -16.48
CA SER A 177 -0.46 8.14 -16.94
C SER A 177 -1.49 8.01 -18.06
N TYR A 178 -2.59 8.72 -17.92
CA TYR A 178 -3.64 8.82 -18.94
C TYR A 178 -3.69 10.25 -19.45
N SER A 179 -3.50 10.43 -20.77
CA SER A 179 -3.63 11.73 -21.42
C SER A 179 -5.08 11.94 -21.86
N SER A 180 -5.60 13.12 -21.62
CA SER A 180 -6.95 13.54 -21.98
C SER A 180 -6.96 15.02 -22.38
N THR A 181 -8.06 15.48 -22.96
CA THR A 181 -8.22 16.89 -23.34
C THR A 181 -9.25 17.53 -22.44
N TYR A 182 -8.94 18.70 -21.90
CA TYR A 182 -9.87 19.51 -21.14
C TYR A 182 -11.06 19.94 -22.00
N VAL A 183 -12.25 19.84 -21.46
CA VAL A 183 -13.50 20.27 -22.11
C VAL A 183 -14.14 21.43 -21.35
N SER A 184 -14.39 21.27 -20.07
CA SER A 184 -15.03 22.30 -19.23
C SER A 184 -14.86 22.01 -17.74
N GLY A 185 -15.28 22.95 -16.89
CA GLY A 185 -15.13 22.83 -15.43
C GLY A 185 -13.72 23.21 -14.97
N GLY A 186 -13.27 22.72 -13.82
CA GLY A 186 -11.87 22.83 -13.37
C GLY A 186 -11.33 24.25 -13.17
N ALA A 187 -12.18 25.27 -13.05
CA ALA A 187 -11.78 26.60 -12.62
C ALA A 187 -11.20 26.57 -11.19
N ALA A 188 -10.47 27.57 -10.78
CA ALA A 188 -9.99 27.68 -9.41
C ALA A 188 -11.17 27.47 -8.42
N SER A 189 -10.95 26.62 -7.42
CA SER A 189 -11.95 26.16 -6.44
C SER A 189 -13.04 25.22 -7.00
N ALA A 190 -13.01 24.82 -8.28
CA ALA A 190 -13.95 23.84 -8.80
C ALA A 190 -13.71 22.43 -8.19
N THR A 191 -14.81 21.67 -8.06
CA THR A 191 -14.80 20.29 -7.57
C THR A 191 -15.13 19.26 -8.66
N SER A 192 -15.20 19.70 -9.90
CA SER A 192 -15.38 18.83 -11.06
C SER A 192 -14.67 19.36 -12.31
N VAL A 193 -14.25 18.45 -13.15
CA VAL A 193 -13.66 18.74 -14.46
C VAL A 193 -14.20 17.76 -15.48
N VAL A 194 -14.47 18.22 -16.69
CA VAL A 194 -14.87 17.39 -17.82
C VAL A 194 -13.70 17.26 -18.78
N VAL A 195 -13.33 16.03 -19.07
CA VAL A 195 -12.25 15.69 -20.00
C VAL A 195 -12.77 14.76 -21.10
N SER A 196 -12.06 14.72 -22.22
CA SER A 196 -12.35 13.82 -23.34
C SER A 196 -11.10 13.06 -23.78
N GLY A 197 -11.28 12.00 -24.56
CA GLY A 197 -10.18 11.21 -25.12
C GLY A 197 -9.69 10.06 -24.23
N LEU A 198 -10.34 9.81 -23.11
CA LEU A 198 -10.06 8.61 -22.31
C LEU A 198 -10.69 7.37 -22.96
N ALA A 199 -9.96 6.25 -22.92
CA ALA A 199 -10.48 4.98 -23.43
C ALA A 199 -11.59 4.42 -22.54
N VAL A 200 -12.64 3.85 -23.15
CA VAL A 200 -13.70 3.15 -22.43
C VAL A 200 -13.11 1.99 -21.62
N GLY A 201 -13.57 1.83 -20.39
CA GLY A 201 -13.03 0.84 -19.44
C GLY A 201 -11.85 1.35 -18.61
N THR A 202 -11.30 2.55 -18.89
CA THR A 202 -10.28 3.14 -18.01
C THR A 202 -10.84 3.37 -16.63
N PHE A 203 -10.21 2.75 -15.63
CA PHE A 203 -10.53 2.96 -14.22
C PHE A 203 -9.55 3.98 -13.61
N LEU A 204 -10.09 5.03 -13.05
CA LEU A 204 -9.37 6.09 -12.36
C LEU A 204 -9.74 6.03 -10.87
N PRO A 205 -8.85 5.56 -10.00
CA PRO A 205 -9.14 5.45 -8.58
C PRO A 205 -9.13 6.82 -7.88
N ILE A 206 -9.72 6.87 -6.70
CA ILE A 206 -9.56 8.00 -5.77
C ILE A 206 -8.07 8.26 -5.49
N GLY A 207 -7.68 9.52 -5.39
CA GLY A 207 -6.29 9.93 -5.19
C GLY A 207 -5.45 10.03 -6.47
N THR A 208 -6.04 9.81 -7.66
CA THR A 208 -5.38 10.07 -8.95
C THR A 208 -5.04 11.55 -9.08
N ASP A 209 -3.79 11.87 -9.32
CA ASP A 209 -3.31 13.24 -9.50
C ASP A 209 -3.75 13.83 -10.85
N VAL A 210 -4.12 15.11 -10.84
CA VAL A 210 -4.51 15.87 -12.04
C VAL A 210 -3.44 16.89 -12.39
N PHE A 211 -2.86 16.76 -13.57
CA PHE A 211 -1.83 17.66 -14.11
C PHE A 211 -2.30 18.36 -15.38
N ASN A 212 -1.84 19.57 -15.59
CA ASN A 212 -1.83 20.22 -16.89
C ASN A 212 -0.51 19.91 -17.60
N LEU A 213 -0.55 19.66 -18.90
CA LEU A 213 0.65 19.60 -19.75
C LEU A 213 0.89 20.97 -20.37
N VAL A 214 1.86 21.71 -19.84
CA VAL A 214 2.21 23.06 -20.32
C VAL A 214 3.61 23.04 -20.90
N SER A 215 3.75 23.33 -22.18
CA SER A 215 5.06 23.34 -22.88
C SER A 215 5.86 22.05 -22.71
N GLY A 216 5.17 20.90 -22.68
CA GLY A 216 5.78 19.58 -22.48
C GLY A 216 6.13 19.23 -21.04
N GLN A 217 5.79 20.07 -20.08
CA GLN A 217 6.03 19.86 -18.65
C GLN A 217 4.72 19.60 -17.92
N LEU A 218 4.74 18.62 -16.98
CA LEU A 218 3.61 18.35 -16.10
C LEU A 218 3.55 19.41 -15.00
N GLN A 219 2.46 20.16 -14.95
CA GLN A 219 2.16 21.11 -13.90
C GLN A 219 1.03 20.56 -13.03
N PHE A 220 1.31 20.28 -11.76
CA PHE A 220 0.30 19.79 -10.83
C PHE A 220 -0.76 20.87 -10.57
N THR A 221 -2.04 20.50 -10.69
CA THR A 221 -3.16 21.44 -10.49
C THR A 221 -3.51 21.66 -9.01
N GLY A 222 -2.86 20.95 -8.10
CA GLY A 222 -3.21 20.91 -6.69
C GLY A 222 -4.45 20.07 -6.39
N SER A 223 -4.91 19.28 -7.35
CA SER A 223 -6.15 18.52 -7.25
C SER A 223 -5.94 17.05 -7.54
N THR A 224 -6.76 16.24 -6.88
CA THR A 224 -6.82 14.79 -7.07
C THR A 224 -8.27 14.35 -7.24
N LEU A 225 -8.50 13.17 -7.80
CA LEU A 225 -9.85 12.60 -7.82
C LEU A 225 -10.33 12.34 -6.39
N SER A 226 -11.48 12.91 -6.05
CA SER A 226 -12.16 12.71 -4.76
C SER A 226 -13.14 11.53 -4.79
N SER A 227 -13.48 11.03 -5.98
CA SER A 227 -14.21 9.78 -6.17
C SER A 227 -13.60 8.97 -7.32
N ALA A 228 -13.68 7.64 -7.22
CA ALA A 228 -13.26 6.79 -8.32
C ALA A 228 -14.21 6.96 -9.53
N SER A 229 -13.66 6.89 -10.73
CA SER A 229 -14.41 7.00 -11.98
C SER A 229 -14.01 5.89 -12.95
N THR A 230 -15.01 5.29 -13.61
CA THR A 230 -14.78 4.40 -14.75
C THR A 230 -15.35 5.03 -16.00
N VAL A 231 -14.55 5.11 -17.04
CA VAL A 231 -14.99 5.63 -18.33
C VAL A 231 -15.96 4.66 -18.98
N SER A 232 -17.24 5.02 -19.02
CA SER A 232 -18.32 4.15 -19.50
C SER A 232 -18.67 4.32 -20.97
N THR A 233 -18.37 5.51 -21.54
CA THR A 233 -18.72 5.86 -22.93
C THR A 233 -17.57 6.58 -23.61
N THR A 234 -17.54 6.53 -24.94
CA THR A 234 -16.65 7.40 -25.74
C THR A 234 -17.12 8.85 -25.66
N GLY A 235 -16.20 9.79 -25.56
CA GLY A 235 -16.47 11.23 -25.51
C GLY A 235 -16.10 11.87 -24.18
N ASN A 236 -17.00 12.63 -23.62
CA ASN A 236 -16.72 13.40 -22.41
C ASN A 236 -16.94 12.58 -21.14
N THR A 237 -15.98 12.67 -20.24
CA THR A 237 -16.05 12.08 -18.90
C THR A 237 -15.97 13.18 -17.84
N THR A 238 -16.95 13.20 -16.94
CA THR A 238 -16.92 14.10 -15.78
C THR A 238 -16.19 13.44 -14.63
N LEU A 239 -15.15 14.11 -14.14
CA LEU A 239 -14.35 13.66 -13.01
C LEU A 239 -14.68 14.54 -11.79
N THR A 240 -14.96 13.92 -10.66
CA THR A 240 -15.11 14.63 -9.38
C THR A 240 -13.73 14.73 -8.74
N ILE A 241 -13.31 15.95 -8.44
CA ILE A 241 -11.97 16.26 -7.97
C ILE A 241 -12.01 17.01 -6.64
N THR A 242 -10.89 17.02 -5.93
CA THR A 242 -10.68 17.95 -4.83
C THR A 242 -10.57 19.38 -5.39
N SER A 243 -10.70 20.38 -4.53
CA SER A 243 -10.61 21.78 -4.95
C SER A 243 -9.33 22.07 -5.71
N VAL A 244 -9.44 22.70 -6.87
CA VAL A 244 -8.33 23.04 -7.76
C VAL A 244 -7.64 24.32 -7.30
N THR A 245 -6.32 24.32 -7.20
CA THR A 245 -5.53 25.53 -6.93
C THR A 245 -5.10 26.24 -8.24
N THR A 246 -4.75 25.47 -9.26
CA THR A 246 -4.44 25.99 -10.60
C THR A 246 -5.47 25.48 -11.60
N ALA A 247 -6.13 26.39 -12.31
CA ALA A 247 -7.18 26.02 -13.26
C ALA A 247 -6.73 24.93 -14.25
N VAL A 248 -7.60 23.96 -14.48
CA VAL A 248 -7.37 22.87 -15.45
C VAL A 248 -7.58 23.41 -16.86
N ALA A 249 -6.64 23.17 -17.76
CA ALA A 249 -6.72 23.65 -19.13
C ALA A 249 -5.88 22.78 -20.09
N GLY A 250 -6.20 22.82 -21.36
CA GLY A 250 -5.41 22.20 -22.43
C GLY A 250 -5.37 20.67 -22.35
N THR A 251 -4.18 20.10 -22.43
CA THR A 251 -3.98 18.66 -22.24
C THR A 251 -3.90 18.35 -20.76
N VAL A 252 -4.76 17.46 -20.30
CA VAL A 252 -4.84 16.99 -18.91
C VAL A 252 -4.21 15.61 -18.82
N VAL A 253 -3.27 15.46 -17.90
CA VAL A 253 -2.65 14.15 -17.60
C VAL A 253 -3.08 13.69 -16.22
N LEU A 254 -3.68 12.52 -16.18
CA LEU A 254 -4.14 11.85 -14.96
C LEU A 254 -3.12 10.80 -14.57
N VAL A 255 -2.52 10.94 -13.40
CA VAL A 255 -1.45 10.04 -12.92
C VAL A 255 -1.96 9.19 -11.77
N VAL A 256 -1.97 7.88 -11.97
CA VAL A 256 -2.30 6.86 -10.97
C VAL A 256 -1.02 6.31 -10.38
N THR A 257 -0.86 6.38 -9.07
CA THR A 257 0.28 5.83 -8.33
C THR A 257 -0.18 4.67 -7.45
N PRO A 258 -0.05 3.43 -7.94
CA PRO A 258 -0.58 2.24 -7.25
C PRO A 258 0.31 1.73 -6.12
N GLU A 259 1.56 2.16 -6.03
CA GLU A 259 2.53 1.71 -5.05
C GLU A 259 3.29 2.87 -4.40
N VAL A 260 3.61 2.69 -3.13
CA VAL A 260 4.39 3.65 -2.34
C VAL A 260 5.49 2.98 -1.55
N LEU A 261 6.53 3.76 -1.27
CA LEU A 261 7.53 3.43 -0.26
C LEU A 261 7.07 4.01 1.08
N VAL A 262 6.98 3.15 2.07
CA VAL A 262 6.55 3.52 3.41
C VAL A 262 7.54 3.02 4.47
N LYS A 263 7.53 3.63 5.62
CA LYS A 263 8.13 3.11 6.85
C LYS A 263 7.09 3.05 7.96
N PHE A 264 7.40 2.37 9.05
CA PHE A 264 6.59 2.47 10.25
C PHE A 264 6.56 3.91 10.76
N ASN A 265 5.38 4.38 11.12
CA ASN A 265 5.23 5.67 11.76
C ASN A 265 5.76 5.60 13.20
N PHE A 266 6.26 6.71 13.72
CA PHE A 266 6.69 6.83 15.11
C PHE A 266 5.51 6.46 16.04
N GLY A 267 5.77 5.55 17.00
CA GLY A 267 4.77 5.02 17.91
C GLY A 267 3.94 3.82 17.37
N ALA A 268 3.99 3.54 16.06
CA ALA A 268 3.32 2.36 15.50
C ALA A 268 4.19 1.09 15.58
N HIS A 269 5.49 1.24 15.73
CA HIS A 269 6.43 0.12 15.95
C HIS A 269 6.72 -0.03 17.44
N ARG A 270 6.73 -1.28 17.91
CA ARG A 270 6.81 -1.59 19.34
C ARG A 270 8.08 -1.08 20.03
N TYR A 271 9.17 -0.87 19.30
CA TYR A 271 10.41 -0.31 19.85
C TYR A 271 10.35 1.21 20.07
N TYR A 272 9.32 1.89 19.55
CA TYR A 272 9.11 3.32 19.71
C TYR A 272 7.98 3.67 20.69
N VAL A 273 7.39 2.66 21.33
CA VAL A 273 6.32 2.86 22.33
C VAL A 273 6.98 2.85 23.70
N ALA A 274 6.76 3.93 24.47
CA ALA A 274 7.19 4.03 25.86
C ALA A 274 6.32 3.18 26.78
#